data_47df241d408d2c853b45a9e87cc238c9
#
_entry.id   47df241d408d2c853b45a9e87cc238c9
#
_cell.length_a   1.000
_cell.length_b   1.000
_cell.length_c   1.000
_cell.angle_alpha   90.00
_cell.angle_beta   90.00
_cell.angle_gamma   90.00
#
_symmetry.space_group_name_H-M   'P 1'
#
loop_
_entity.id
_entity.type
_entity.pdbx_description
1 polymer ?
#
loop_
_entity_poly.entity_id
_entity_poly.type
_entity_poly.pdbx_seq_one_letter_code
_entity_poly.pdbx_strand_id
1 'polypeptide(L)'
;MTASAHIVTAVIGSGVLSLAWAVAQLGWIAGPVILVLFSLITLYTCFLLCNCYRYPDPVHGTRNRTYMNMVKTILGGKQYRLCGLAQFSNLVGACIGYTITASISMVAIGRSNCFHKYGHEAKCHISNYSYMCIFGAAEIFLSQIPDFHNLSGLSFIAAVMSFGYSSIGIGLSIAKIAGGSHVDTSLTGLEVGKDVTEMQKIWYTFQAIGNIAFAYSFSQVMVEIQDTLKSSPPENGAMKKASVTGISITTFFYMLCGILGYQAFGNKAPGNFLTGFGFY
;
A
#
# COMPACT_ATOMS: atom_id res chain seq x y z
N MET A 1 9.91 -13.55 13.71
CA MET A 1 9.95 -12.07 13.72
C MET A 1 10.34 -11.48 12.36
N THR A 2 11.41 -11.93 11.70
CA THR A 2 11.85 -11.40 10.40
C THR A 2 10.78 -11.48 9.30
N ALA A 3 10.09 -12.61 9.14
CA ALA A 3 9.04 -12.75 8.12
C ALA A 3 7.85 -11.78 8.35
N SER A 4 7.41 -11.59 9.60
CA SER A 4 6.35 -10.62 9.90
C SER A 4 6.78 -9.19 9.58
N ALA A 5 8.03 -8.83 9.82
CA ALA A 5 8.59 -7.53 9.45
C ALA A 5 8.61 -7.35 7.92
N HIS A 6 9.04 -8.37 7.17
CA HIS A 6 9.00 -8.34 5.71
C HIS A 6 7.57 -8.21 5.15
N ILE A 7 6.60 -8.91 5.76
CA ILE A 7 5.19 -8.77 5.36
C ILE A 7 4.70 -7.34 5.63
N VAL A 8 4.93 -6.81 6.82
CA VAL A 8 4.52 -5.43 7.17
C VAL A 8 5.13 -4.44 6.20
N THR A 9 6.43 -4.57 5.87
CA THR A 9 7.12 -3.69 4.91
C THR A 9 6.55 -3.82 3.49
N ALA A 10 6.23 -5.05 3.08
CA ALA A 10 5.65 -5.30 1.75
C ALA A 10 4.22 -4.76 1.63
N VAL A 11 3.46 -4.74 2.73
CA VAL A 11 2.07 -4.28 2.77
C VAL A 11 2.00 -2.77 3.00
N ILE A 12 2.68 -2.23 4.04
CA ILE A 12 2.68 -0.78 4.32
C ILE A 12 3.59 -0.06 3.32
N GLY A 13 3.06 0.15 2.12
CA GLY A 13 3.68 0.92 1.05
C GLY A 13 2.95 2.25 0.82
N SER A 14 3.08 2.80 -0.38
CA SER A 14 2.42 4.06 -0.77
C SER A 14 0.89 4.02 -0.69
N GLY A 15 0.28 2.83 -0.71
CA GLY A 15 -1.17 2.65 -0.64
C GLY A 15 -1.82 3.26 0.60
N VAL A 16 -1.13 3.26 1.76
CA VAL A 16 -1.67 3.86 3.00
C VAL A 16 -1.96 5.35 2.86
N LEU A 17 -1.19 6.05 2.02
CA LEU A 17 -1.33 7.50 1.83
C LEU A 17 -2.63 7.89 1.13
N SER A 18 -3.23 6.99 0.37
CA SER A 18 -4.49 7.22 -0.35
C SER A 18 -5.75 6.76 0.42
N LEU A 19 -5.58 6.10 1.59
CA LEU A 19 -6.71 5.52 2.32
C LEU A 19 -7.70 6.56 2.86
N ALA A 20 -7.22 7.72 3.31
CA ALA A 20 -8.09 8.81 3.74
C ALA A 20 -9.01 9.26 2.60
N TRP A 21 -8.45 9.41 1.39
CA TRP A 21 -9.24 9.72 0.19
C TRP A 21 -10.21 8.59 -0.16
N ALA A 22 -9.77 7.34 -0.10
CA ALA A 22 -10.63 6.20 -0.40
C ALA A 22 -11.83 6.10 0.56
N VAL A 23 -11.59 6.32 1.87
CA VAL A 23 -12.68 6.35 2.86
C VAL A 23 -13.60 7.56 2.61
N ALA A 24 -13.09 8.71 2.19
CA ALA A 24 -13.90 9.86 1.84
C ALA A 24 -14.87 9.59 0.66
N GLN A 25 -14.42 8.81 -0.35
CA GLN A 25 -15.28 8.40 -1.47
C GLN A 25 -16.40 7.44 -1.04
N LEU A 26 -16.09 6.53 -0.09
CA LEU A 26 -16.95 5.44 0.35
C LEU A 26 -17.83 5.82 1.56
N GLY A 27 -17.39 6.79 2.35
CA GLY A 27 -18.05 7.21 3.58
C GLY A 27 -17.74 6.36 4.81
N TRP A 28 -18.34 6.73 5.93
CA TRP A 28 -18.09 6.13 7.24
C TRP A 28 -18.49 4.66 7.36
N ILE A 29 -19.43 4.19 6.56
CA ILE A 29 -19.90 2.81 6.61
C ILE A 29 -19.07 1.96 5.64
N ALA A 30 -19.13 2.26 4.35
CA ALA A 30 -18.51 1.41 3.33
C ALA A 30 -16.97 1.45 3.39
N GLY A 31 -16.34 2.57 3.73
CA GLY A 31 -14.88 2.69 3.83
C GLY A 31 -14.26 1.69 4.78
N PRO A 32 -14.58 1.74 6.08
CA PRO A 32 -14.08 0.78 7.07
C PRO A 32 -14.46 -0.67 6.77
N VAL A 33 -15.71 -0.92 6.32
CA VAL A 33 -16.17 -2.28 5.98
C VAL A 33 -15.34 -2.88 4.85
N ILE A 34 -15.07 -2.12 3.79
CA ILE A 34 -14.27 -2.58 2.65
C ILE A 34 -12.81 -2.80 3.08
N LEU A 35 -12.23 -1.94 3.93
CA LEU A 35 -10.89 -2.16 4.50
C LEU A 35 -10.79 -3.49 5.24
N VAL A 36 -11.74 -3.80 6.12
CA VAL A 36 -11.78 -5.07 6.85
C VAL A 36 -12.00 -6.24 5.89
N LEU A 37 -12.90 -6.10 4.92
CA LEU A 37 -13.18 -7.14 3.93
C LEU A 37 -11.91 -7.50 3.13
N PHE A 38 -11.17 -6.52 2.62
CA PHE A 38 -9.92 -6.77 1.90
C PHE A 38 -8.83 -7.37 2.79
N SER A 39 -8.77 -6.98 4.06
CA SER A 39 -7.90 -7.63 5.06
C SER A 39 -8.20 -9.13 5.19
N LEU A 40 -9.47 -9.50 5.32
CA LEU A 40 -9.90 -10.90 5.43
C LEU A 40 -9.65 -11.68 4.15
N ILE A 41 -9.95 -11.09 2.98
CA ILE A 41 -9.67 -11.71 1.68
C ILE A 41 -8.17 -11.95 1.52
N THR A 42 -7.34 -10.96 1.86
CA THR A 42 -5.89 -11.06 1.79
C THR A 42 -5.36 -12.14 2.73
N LEU A 43 -5.85 -12.19 3.96
CA LEU A 43 -5.45 -13.23 4.93
C LEU A 43 -5.83 -14.63 4.45
N TYR A 44 -7.04 -14.79 3.93
CA TYR A 44 -7.52 -16.07 3.38
C TYR A 44 -6.68 -16.53 2.19
N THR A 45 -6.44 -15.64 1.23
CA THR A 45 -5.61 -15.96 0.05
C THR A 45 -4.16 -16.25 0.43
N CYS A 46 -3.60 -15.57 1.44
CA CYS A 46 -2.29 -15.90 1.98
C CYS A 46 -2.25 -17.32 2.55
N PHE A 47 -3.28 -17.76 3.26
CA PHE A 47 -3.33 -19.13 3.79
C PHE A 47 -3.36 -20.19 2.69
N LEU A 48 -4.09 -19.93 1.61
CA LEU A 48 -4.09 -20.80 0.44
C LEU A 48 -2.72 -20.87 -0.20
N LEU A 49 -2.08 -19.74 -0.44
CA LEU A 49 -0.75 -19.64 -1.05
C LEU A 49 0.32 -20.32 -0.18
N CYS A 50 0.26 -20.17 1.15
CA CYS A 50 1.18 -20.86 2.06
C CYS A 50 1.17 -22.37 1.87
N ASN A 51 0.00 -22.96 1.63
CA ASN A 51 -0.14 -24.40 1.40
C ASN A 51 0.33 -24.83 0.02
N CYS A 52 0.26 -23.93 -0.98
CA CYS A 52 0.68 -24.20 -2.35
C CYS A 52 2.21 -24.07 -2.55
N TYR A 53 2.93 -23.52 -1.58
CA TYR A 53 4.40 -23.35 -1.66
C TYR A 53 5.15 -24.66 -1.88
N ARG A 54 4.69 -25.75 -1.25
CA ARG A 54 5.20 -27.11 -1.51
C ARG A 54 4.13 -27.95 -2.21
N TYR A 55 4.57 -28.76 -3.17
CA TYR A 55 3.69 -29.64 -3.92
C TYR A 55 4.34 -31.02 -4.11
N PRO A 56 3.59 -32.16 -4.06
CA PRO A 56 2.16 -32.26 -3.81
C PRO A 56 1.74 -32.12 -2.34
N ASP A 57 2.64 -32.33 -1.39
CA ASP A 57 2.38 -32.24 0.04
C ASP A 57 2.85 -30.90 0.59
N PRO A 58 2.04 -30.16 1.38
CA PRO A 58 2.40 -28.84 1.88
C PRO A 58 3.60 -28.81 2.85
N VAL A 59 4.03 -29.96 3.39
CA VAL A 59 5.11 -30.08 4.37
C VAL A 59 6.35 -30.77 3.76
N HIS A 60 6.15 -31.88 3.05
CA HIS A 60 7.21 -32.74 2.54
C HIS A 60 7.45 -32.60 1.03
N GLY A 61 6.58 -31.92 0.31
CA GLY A 61 6.68 -31.73 -1.13
C GLY A 61 7.89 -30.87 -1.56
N THR A 62 8.13 -30.83 -2.88
CA THR A 62 9.16 -29.99 -3.48
C THR A 62 8.77 -28.51 -3.36
N ARG A 63 9.78 -27.65 -3.13
CA ARG A 63 9.58 -26.21 -2.97
C ARG A 63 9.36 -25.49 -4.30
N ASN A 64 8.41 -24.62 -4.35
CA ASN A 64 8.21 -23.66 -5.43
C ASN A 64 8.76 -22.29 -5.01
N ARG A 65 9.96 -21.94 -5.46
CA ARG A 65 10.68 -20.75 -5.01
C ARG A 65 10.09 -19.44 -5.49
N THR A 66 9.29 -19.46 -6.56
CA THR A 66 8.65 -18.28 -7.11
C THR A 66 7.15 -18.53 -7.33
N TYR A 67 6.38 -17.46 -7.30
CA TYR A 67 4.94 -17.51 -7.58
C TYR A 67 4.65 -18.17 -8.93
N MET A 68 5.42 -17.82 -9.96
CA MET A 68 5.28 -18.39 -11.30
C MET A 68 5.58 -19.90 -11.35
N ASN A 69 6.61 -20.36 -10.64
CA ASN A 69 6.92 -21.80 -10.56
C ASN A 69 5.79 -22.57 -9.89
N MET A 70 5.21 -22.01 -8.83
CA MET A 70 4.07 -22.59 -8.13
C MET A 70 2.87 -22.79 -9.07
N VAL A 71 2.51 -21.76 -9.84
CA VAL A 71 1.42 -21.84 -10.82
C VAL A 71 1.72 -22.85 -11.92
N LYS A 72 2.96 -22.91 -12.42
CA LYS A 72 3.40 -23.88 -13.44
C LYS A 72 3.28 -25.31 -12.92
N THR A 73 3.70 -25.56 -11.69
CA THR A 73 3.72 -26.90 -11.09
C THR A 73 2.31 -27.41 -10.82
N ILE A 74 1.39 -26.54 -10.40
CA ILE A 74 0.05 -26.94 -9.96
C ILE A 74 -0.98 -26.91 -11.11
N LEU A 75 -0.95 -25.88 -11.96
CA LEU A 75 -1.99 -25.59 -12.95
C LEU A 75 -1.54 -25.83 -14.41
N GLY A 76 -0.25 -25.87 -14.68
CA GLY A 76 0.30 -26.16 -16.01
C GLY A 76 0.40 -24.96 -16.96
N GLY A 77 0.63 -25.24 -18.26
CA GLY A 77 1.22 -24.29 -19.20
C GLY A 77 0.36 -23.09 -19.64
N LYS A 78 -0.97 -23.22 -19.82
CA LYS A 78 -1.82 -22.08 -20.25
C LYS A 78 -2.03 -21.10 -19.09
N GLN A 79 -2.33 -21.61 -17.92
CA GLN A 79 -2.52 -20.84 -16.69
C GLN A 79 -1.23 -20.13 -16.25
N TYR A 80 -0.09 -20.78 -16.46
CA TYR A 80 1.22 -20.16 -16.26
C TYR A 80 1.42 -18.89 -17.09
N ARG A 81 1.08 -18.91 -18.40
CA ARG A 81 1.20 -17.72 -19.27
C ARG A 81 0.25 -16.60 -18.86
N LEU A 82 -1.02 -16.96 -18.55
CA LEU A 82 -2.01 -15.98 -18.10
C LEU A 82 -1.60 -15.34 -16.76
N CYS A 83 -1.11 -16.14 -15.83
CA CYS A 83 -0.60 -15.67 -14.56
C CYS A 83 0.59 -14.73 -14.75
N GLY A 84 1.53 -15.08 -15.64
CA GLY A 84 2.67 -14.22 -15.96
C GLY A 84 2.26 -12.87 -16.53
N LEU A 85 1.28 -12.85 -17.44
CA LEU A 85 0.75 -11.60 -17.98
C LEU A 85 0.09 -10.75 -16.88
N ALA A 86 -0.73 -11.37 -16.03
CA ALA A 86 -1.41 -10.67 -14.93
C ALA A 86 -0.41 -10.12 -13.91
N GLN A 87 0.59 -10.92 -13.52
CA GLN A 87 1.66 -10.51 -12.60
C GLN A 87 2.49 -9.36 -13.19
N PHE A 88 2.88 -9.45 -14.46
CA PHE A 88 3.62 -8.40 -15.14
C PHE A 88 2.81 -7.10 -15.20
N SER A 89 1.54 -7.17 -15.60
CA SER A 89 0.66 -5.99 -15.67
C SER A 89 0.49 -5.33 -14.29
N ASN A 90 0.35 -6.13 -13.24
CA ASN A 90 0.24 -5.61 -11.86
C ASN A 90 1.54 -4.94 -11.42
N LEU A 91 2.71 -5.54 -11.70
CA LEU A 91 4.02 -4.95 -11.35
C LEU A 91 4.26 -3.64 -12.10
N VAL A 92 3.92 -3.56 -13.39
CA VAL A 92 4.00 -2.30 -14.18
C VAL A 92 3.09 -1.24 -13.56
N GLY A 93 1.84 -1.59 -13.22
CA GLY A 93 0.92 -0.68 -12.53
C GLY A 93 1.45 -0.20 -11.19
N ALA A 94 2.05 -1.10 -10.41
CA ALA A 94 2.67 -0.76 -9.12
C ALA A 94 3.86 0.20 -9.30
N CYS A 95 4.75 -0.03 -10.26
CA CYS A 95 5.87 0.87 -10.57
C CYS A 95 5.39 2.28 -10.94
N ILE A 96 4.34 2.37 -11.78
CA ILE A 96 3.73 3.65 -12.14
C ILE A 96 3.16 4.34 -10.90
N GLY A 97 2.41 3.62 -10.07
CA GLY A 97 1.81 4.15 -8.84
C GLY A 97 2.86 4.66 -7.85
N TYR A 98 3.93 3.91 -7.62
CA TYR A 98 5.04 4.33 -6.76
C TYR A 98 5.76 5.56 -7.31
N THR A 99 6.04 5.61 -8.61
CA THR A 99 6.71 6.75 -9.25
C THR A 99 5.88 8.04 -9.09
N ILE A 100 4.58 7.97 -9.30
CA ILE A 100 3.67 9.11 -9.13
C ILE A 100 3.63 9.54 -7.66
N THR A 101 3.43 8.61 -6.73
CA THR A 101 3.30 8.93 -5.29
C THR A 101 4.58 9.49 -4.72
N ALA A 102 5.74 8.93 -5.08
CA ALA A 102 7.05 9.42 -4.67
C ALA A 102 7.31 10.83 -5.20
N SER A 103 7.03 11.09 -6.49
CA SER A 103 7.23 12.41 -7.07
C SER A 103 6.35 13.48 -6.42
N ILE A 104 5.07 13.18 -6.14
CA ILE A 104 4.16 14.09 -5.43
C ILE A 104 4.70 14.41 -4.04
N SER A 105 5.20 13.40 -3.31
CA SER A 105 5.77 13.59 -1.98
C SER A 105 7.04 14.46 -2.01
N MET A 106 7.94 14.22 -2.99
CA MET A 106 9.15 15.04 -3.16
C MET A 106 8.81 16.51 -3.52
N VAL A 107 7.82 16.73 -4.39
CA VAL A 107 7.33 18.08 -4.72
C VAL A 107 6.76 18.77 -3.49
N ALA A 108 5.99 18.06 -2.66
CA ALA A 108 5.43 18.62 -1.42
C ALA A 108 6.54 19.08 -0.46
N ILE A 109 7.59 18.26 -0.29
CA ILE A 109 8.78 18.63 0.50
C ILE A 109 9.48 19.86 -0.11
N GLY A 110 9.70 19.86 -1.42
CA GLY A 110 10.33 20.98 -2.11
C GLY A 110 9.56 22.29 -1.97
N ARG A 111 8.22 22.23 -2.08
CA ARG A 111 7.33 23.38 -1.86
C ARG A 111 7.40 23.87 -0.42
N SER A 112 7.29 22.97 0.55
CA SER A 112 7.40 23.30 1.97
C SER A 112 8.71 24.03 2.28
N ASN A 113 9.85 23.51 1.79
CA ASN A 113 11.14 24.14 1.95
C ASN A 113 11.23 25.54 1.29
N CYS A 114 10.61 25.69 0.11
CA CYS A 114 10.55 26.96 -0.58
C CYS A 114 9.75 28.01 0.22
N PHE A 115 8.57 27.66 0.72
CA PHE A 115 7.75 28.55 1.53
C PHE A 115 8.42 28.93 2.86
N HIS A 116 9.12 27.99 3.52
CA HIS A 116 9.89 28.29 4.71
C HIS A 116 11.05 29.26 4.45
N LYS A 117 11.67 29.19 3.25
CA LYS A 117 12.80 30.02 2.92
C LYS A 117 12.42 31.41 2.41
N TYR A 118 11.35 31.49 1.60
CA TYR A 118 10.98 32.69 0.84
C TYR A 118 9.64 33.30 1.26
N GLY A 119 8.95 32.70 2.24
CA GLY A 119 7.62 33.12 2.70
C GLY A 119 6.47 32.56 1.88
N HIS A 120 5.26 32.68 2.44
CA HIS A 120 4.03 32.06 1.86
C HIS A 120 3.54 32.73 0.56
N GLU A 121 3.99 33.95 0.26
CA GLU A 121 3.64 34.66 -0.99
C GLU A 121 4.57 34.31 -2.16
N ALA A 122 5.61 33.53 -1.93
CA ALA A 122 6.55 33.13 -2.96
C ALA A 122 5.92 32.16 -3.98
N LYS A 123 6.22 32.37 -5.27
CA LYS A 123 5.80 31.46 -6.35
C LYS A 123 6.63 30.18 -6.36
N CYS A 124 6.37 29.29 -5.39
CA CYS A 124 7.05 28.00 -5.27
C CYS A 124 6.49 26.95 -6.24
N HIS A 125 6.68 27.18 -7.55
CA HIS A 125 6.24 26.21 -8.57
C HIS A 125 7.38 25.22 -8.84
N ILE A 126 7.12 23.94 -8.53
CA ILE A 126 8.07 22.85 -8.73
C ILE A 126 7.42 21.80 -9.64
N SER A 127 8.12 21.40 -10.69
CA SER A 127 7.64 20.41 -11.66
C SER A 127 7.74 18.99 -11.11
N ASN A 128 6.70 18.20 -11.29
CA ASN A 128 6.70 16.76 -10.95
C ASN A 128 7.65 15.94 -11.85
N TYR A 129 7.86 16.35 -13.10
CA TYR A 129 8.63 15.56 -14.08
C TYR A 129 10.08 15.33 -13.65
N SER A 130 10.74 16.35 -13.10
CA SER A 130 12.12 16.19 -12.62
C SER A 130 12.24 15.15 -11.51
N TYR A 131 11.31 15.14 -10.58
CA TYR A 131 11.28 14.15 -9.49
C TYR A 131 10.89 12.76 -9.95
N MET A 132 9.99 12.63 -10.94
CA MET A 132 9.71 11.35 -11.60
C MET A 132 10.95 10.76 -12.26
N CYS A 133 11.72 11.58 -12.99
CA CYS A 133 12.97 11.14 -13.61
C CYS A 133 14.02 10.73 -12.58
N ILE A 134 14.18 11.49 -11.50
CA ILE A 134 15.13 11.16 -10.41
C ILE A 134 14.74 9.84 -9.75
N PHE A 135 13.46 9.68 -9.39
CA PHE A 135 12.96 8.45 -8.77
C PHE A 135 13.12 7.25 -9.72
N GLY A 136 12.70 7.38 -10.98
CA GLY A 136 12.84 6.31 -11.97
C GLY A 136 14.30 5.90 -12.20
N ALA A 137 15.24 6.85 -12.25
CA ALA A 137 16.66 6.55 -12.35
C ALA A 137 17.15 5.78 -11.12
N ALA A 138 16.77 6.21 -9.90
CA ALA A 138 17.13 5.50 -8.66
C ALA A 138 16.58 4.07 -8.66
N GLU A 139 15.34 3.84 -9.09
CA GLU A 139 14.73 2.52 -9.20
C GLU A 139 15.47 1.62 -10.19
N ILE A 140 15.91 2.15 -11.35
CA ILE A 140 16.70 1.41 -12.32
C ILE A 140 18.03 0.94 -11.69
N PHE A 141 18.72 1.79 -10.94
CA PHE A 141 19.96 1.40 -10.24
C PHE A 141 19.69 0.36 -9.17
N LEU A 142 18.67 0.55 -8.32
CA LEU A 142 18.32 -0.38 -7.25
C LEU A 142 17.85 -1.74 -7.79
N SER A 143 17.19 -1.78 -8.94
CA SER A 143 16.72 -3.02 -9.58
C SER A 143 17.85 -3.93 -10.07
N GLN A 144 19.09 -3.41 -10.16
CA GLN A 144 20.27 -4.20 -10.57
C GLN A 144 20.87 -5.01 -9.39
N ILE A 145 20.41 -4.78 -8.15
CA ILE A 145 20.92 -5.51 -6.98
C ILE A 145 20.43 -6.97 -7.07
N PRO A 146 21.32 -7.96 -7.22
CA PRO A 146 20.95 -9.36 -7.25
C PRO A 146 20.58 -9.83 -5.84
N ASP A 147 19.65 -10.76 -5.75
CA ASP A 147 19.22 -11.48 -4.56
C ASP A 147 18.46 -10.66 -3.49
N PHE A 148 17.25 -11.12 -3.21
CA PHE A 148 16.37 -10.58 -2.17
C PHE A 148 16.99 -10.64 -0.76
N HIS A 149 17.92 -11.58 -0.53
CA HIS A 149 18.62 -11.73 0.74
C HIS A 149 19.54 -10.55 1.06
N ASN A 150 20.15 -9.94 0.03
CA ASN A 150 21.02 -8.77 0.18
C ASN A 150 20.24 -7.48 0.47
N LEU A 151 18.91 -7.49 0.22
CA LEU A 151 18.00 -6.37 0.46
C LEU A 151 17.41 -6.35 1.88
N SER A 152 17.78 -7.28 2.75
CA SER A 152 17.21 -7.37 4.12
C SER A 152 17.43 -6.11 4.95
N GLY A 153 18.60 -5.45 4.81
CA GLY A 153 18.87 -4.16 5.44
C GLY A 153 18.00 -3.03 4.91
N LEU A 154 17.79 -2.99 3.59
CA LEU A 154 16.91 -2.00 2.95
C LEU A 154 15.45 -2.20 3.36
N SER A 155 15.00 -3.45 3.49
CA SER A 155 13.67 -3.78 3.99
C SER A 155 13.44 -3.31 5.43
N PHE A 156 14.46 -3.39 6.28
CA PHE A 156 14.36 -2.86 7.65
C PHE A 156 14.20 -1.33 7.65
N ILE A 157 15.02 -0.61 6.87
CA ILE A 157 14.90 0.84 6.71
C ILE A 157 13.52 1.21 6.18
N ALA A 158 13.05 0.50 5.14
CA ALA A 158 11.73 0.71 4.58
C ALA A 158 10.60 0.49 5.61
N ALA A 159 10.72 -0.51 6.50
CA ALA A 159 9.76 -0.73 7.59
C ALA A 159 9.72 0.46 8.55
N VAL A 160 10.87 0.92 9.01
CA VAL A 160 10.99 2.08 9.92
C VAL A 160 10.38 3.32 9.28
N MET A 161 10.68 3.58 8.01
CA MET A 161 10.12 4.72 7.28
C MET A 161 8.61 4.59 7.09
N SER A 162 8.10 3.38 6.80
CA SER A 162 6.66 3.12 6.63
C SER A 162 5.87 3.39 7.90
N PHE A 163 6.36 2.91 9.03
CA PHE A 163 5.77 3.25 10.33
C PHE A 163 5.94 4.73 10.66
N GLY A 164 7.08 5.32 10.32
CA GLY A 164 7.37 6.73 10.54
C GLY A 164 6.34 7.64 9.87
N TYR A 165 6.20 7.55 8.54
CA TYR A 165 5.27 8.44 7.83
C TYR A 165 3.81 8.15 8.16
N SER A 166 3.43 6.89 8.41
CA SER A 166 2.07 6.55 8.83
C SER A 166 1.74 7.12 10.21
N SER A 167 2.66 7.01 11.17
CA SER A 167 2.49 7.56 12.53
C SER A 167 2.45 9.08 12.52
N ILE A 168 3.29 9.74 11.71
CA ILE A 168 3.26 11.20 11.52
C ILE A 168 1.90 11.62 10.96
N GLY A 169 1.40 10.93 9.94
CA GLY A 169 0.09 11.22 9.36
C GLY A 169 -1.06 11.06 10.35
N ILE A 170 -1.03 10.01 11.18
CA ILE A 170 -2.00 9.80 12.25
C ILE A 170 -1.91 10.94 13.28
N GLY A 171 -0.71 11.28 13.74
CA GLY A 171 -0.49 12.36 14.72
C GLY A 171 -0.98 13.71 14.21
N LEU A 172 -0.66 14.05 12.95
CA LEU A 172 -1.13 15.29 12.31
C LEU A 172 -2.65 15.29 12.11
N SER A 173 -3.26 14.15 11.79
CA SER A 173 -4.73 14.03 11.70
C SER A 173 -5.39 14.30 13.04
N ILE A 174 -4.87 13.71 14.13
CA ILE A 174 -5.36 13.95 15.50
C ILE A 174 -5.20 15.42 15.87
N ALA A 175 -4.04 16.02 15.61
CA ALA A 175 -3.80 17.43 15.90
C ALA A 175 -4.78 18.35 15.14
N LYS A 176 -5.06 18.07 13.87
CA LYS A 176 -6.01 18.82 13.06
C LYS A 176 -7.45 18.68 13.57
N ILE A 177 -7.86 17.48 13.98
CA ILE A 177 -9.18 17.22 14.59
C ILE A 177 -9.30 17.99 15.91
N ALA A 178 -8.28 17.93 16.78
CA ALA A 178 -8.25 18.64 18.06
C ALA A 178 -8.27 20.16 17.90
N GLY A 179 -7.74 20.69 16.78
CA GLY A 179 -7.80 22.09 16.41
C GLY A 179 -9.20 22.59 16.00
N GLY A 180 -10.23 21.75 16.03
CA GLY A 180 -11.62 22.13 15.81
C GLY A 180 -11.97 22.44 14.35
N SER A 181 -11.25 21.89 13.37
CA SER A 181 -11.61 22.07 11.96
C SER A 181 -12.96 21.43 11.67
N HIS A 182 -13.97 22.23 11.35
CA HIS A 182 -15.24 21.71 10.83
C HIS A 182 -15.03 21.22 9.40
N VAL A 183 -15.25 19.93 9.19
CA VAL A 183 -15.17 19.28 7.88
C VAL A 183 -16.47 18.54 7.58
N ASP A 184 -16.93 18.61 6.33
CA ASP A 184 -18.09 17.86 5.88
C ASP A 184 -17.72 16.39 5.73
N THR A 185 -18.44 15.53 6.44
CA THR A 185 -18.33 14.07 6.31
C THR A 185 -19.72 13.47 6.10
N SER A 186 -19.80 12.31 5.46
CA SER A 186 -21.07 11.65 5.25
C SER A 186 -20.97 10.13 5.49
N LEU A 187 -22.11 9.50 5.76
CA LEU A 187 -22.18 8.05 5.97
C LEU A 187 -21.90 7.27 4.69
N THR A 188 -22.26 7.83 3.54
CA THR A 188 -22.18 7.19 2.21
C THR A 188 -21.09 7.76 1.30
N GLY A 189 -20.23 8.63 1.83
CA GLY A 189 -19.18 9.34 1.09
C GLY A 189 -19.72 10.52 0.30
N LEU A 190 -19.04 10.94 -0.76
CA LEU A 190 -19.41 12.11 -1.57
C LEU A 190 -20.85 12.06 -2.04
N GLU A 191 -21.58 13.17 -1.92
CA GLU A 191 -22.99 13.27 -2.29
C GLU A 191 -23.14 13.64 -3.77
N VAL A 192 -23.99 12.89 -4.48
CA VAL A 192 -24.34 13.18 -5.87
C VAL A 192 -25.16 14.48 -5.94
N GLY A 193 -24.82 15.36 -6.89
CA GLY A 193 -25.46 16.65 -7.07
C GLY A 193 -24.90 17.79 -6.20
N LYS A 194 -24.17 17.47 -5.11
CA LYS A 194 -23.49 18.45 -4.26
C LYS A 194 -21.97 18.42 -4.48
N ASP A 195 -21.37 17.26 -4.33
CA ASP A 195 -19.90 17.09 -4.38
C ASP A 195 -19.46 16.58 -5.76
N VAL A 196 -20.24 15.68 -6.37
CA VAL A 196 -19.88 14.97 -7.61
C VAL A 196 -21.11 14.70 -8.48
N THR A 197 -20.88 14.42 -9.78
CA THR A 197 -21.90 13.87 -10.67
C THR A 197 -22.09 12.37 -10.45
N GLU A 198 -23.21 11.79 -10.92
CA GLU A 198 -23.46 10.34 -10.81
C GLU A 198 -22.34 9.50 -11.40
N MET A 199 -21.86 9.85 -12.59
CA MET A 199 -20.78 9.14 -13.26
C MET A 199 -19.46 9.25 -12.48
N GLN A 200 -19.15 10.43 -11.94
CA GLN A 200 -17.95 10.61 -11.11
C GLN A 200 -18.05 9.79 -9.83
N LYS A 201 -19.22 9.71 -9.18
CA LYS A 201 -19.41 8.87 -7.99
C LYS A 201 -19.09 7.41 -8.25
N ILE A 202 -19.55 6.87 -9.39
CA ILE A 202 -19.28 5.49 -9.80
C ILE A 202 -17.76 5.29 -9.98
N TRP A 203 -17.10 6.16 -10.76
CA TRP A 203 -15.67 6.05 -11.01
C TRP A 203 -14.83 6.20 -9.74
N TYR A 204 -15.15 7.16 -8.89
CA TYR A 204 -14.44 7.37 -7.63
C TYR A 204 -14.65 6.21 -6.65
N THR A 205 -15.82 5.60 -6.64
CA THR A 205 -16.09 4.40 -5.85
C THR A 205 -15.20 3.24 -6.30
N PHE A 206 -15.12 2.95 -7.61
CA PHE A 206 -14.23 1.93 -8.14
C PHE A 206 -12.75 2.24 -7.88
N GLN A 207 -12.36 3.49 -8.04
CA GLN A 207 -10.99 3.92 -7.75
C GLN A 207 -10.65 3.78 -6.26
N ALA A 208 -11.58 4.10 -5.36
CA ALA A 208 -11.41 3.92 -3.92
C ALA A 208 -11.24 2.45 -3.54
N ILE A 209 -12.07 1.55 -4.11
CA ILE A 209 -11.94 0.11 -3.94
C ILE A 209 -10.60 -0.37 -4.50
N GLY A 210 -10.18 0.12 -5.66
CA GLY A 210 -8.89 -0.18 -6.28
C GLY A 210 -7.71 0.26 -5.41
N ASN A 211 -7.77 1.45 -4.80
CA ASN A 211 -6.73 1.94 -3.88
C ASN A 211 -6.62 1.06 -2.62
N ILE A 212 -7.75 0.62 -2.06
CA ILE A 212 -7.76 -0.30 -0.91
C ILE A 212 -7.19 -1.66 -1.32
N ALA A 213 -7.59 -2.21 -2.47
CA ALA A 213 -7.06 -3.46 -3.00
C ALA A 213 -5.55 -3.37 -3.23
N PHE A 214 -5.07 -2.27 -3.81
CA PHE A 214 -3.65 -2.00 -4.02
C PHE A 214 -2.89 -1.93 -2.68
N ALA A 215 -3.45 -1.27 -1.67
CA ALA A 215 -2.82 -1.16 -0.35
C ALA A 215 -2.58 -2.54 0.31
N TYR A 216 -3.45 -3.53 0.06
CA TYR A 216 -3.29 -4.90 0.56
C TYR A 216 -2.55 -5.85 -0.39
N SER A 217 -2.04 -5.36 -1.52
CA SER A 217 -1.47 -6.16 -2.61
C SER A 217 -0.01 -6.55 -2.35
N PHE A 218 0.24 -7.62 -1.58
CA PHE A 218 1.59 -8.16 -1.39
C PHE A 218 1.74 -9.65 -1.73
N SER A 219 0.67 -10.31 -2.09
CA SER A 219 0.65 -11.76 -2.34
C SER A 219 1.62 -12.22 -3.43
N GLN A 220 2.02 -11.31 -4.33
CA GLN A 220 2.99 -11.62 -5.40
C GLN A 220 4.39 -11.93 -4.87
N VAL A 221 4.80 -11.27 -3.79
CA VAL A 221 6.13 -11.47 -3.16
C VAL A 221 6.07 -12.42 -1.97
N MET A 222 4.89 -12.94 -1.64
CA MET A 222 4.69 -13.77 -0.46
C MET A 222 5.44 -15.11 -0.56
N VAL A 223 5.45 -15.72 -1.76
CA VAL A 223 6.13 -17.00 -2.00
C VAL A 223 7.63 -16.84 -1.82
N GLU A 224 8.20 -15.75 -2.33
CA GLU A 224 9.60 -15.39 -2.18
C GLU A 224 9.96 -15.12 -0.71
N ILE A 225 9.10 -14.45 0.05
CA ILE A 225 9.28 -14.26 1.49
C ILE A 225 9.24 -15.62 2.21
N GLN A 226 8.33 -16.51 1.83
CA GLN A 226 8.24 -17.85 2.43
C GLN A 226 9.47 -18.69 2.14
N ASP A 227 10.11 -18.55 0.96
CA ASP A 227 11.33 -19.27 0.59
C ASP A 227 12.54 -18.87 1.46
N THR A 228 12.52 -17.69 2.07
CA THR A 228 13.58 -17.27 3.02
C THR A 228 13.48 -17.94 4.39
N LEU A 229 12.37 -18.65 4.69
CA LEU A 229 12.16 -19.29 5.98
C LEU A 229 12.92 -20.61 6.11
N LYS A 230 13.35 -20.92 7.34
CA LYS A 230 13.92 -22.22 7.66
C LYS A 230 12.86 -23.32 7.60
N SER A 231 13.26 -24.53 7.20
CA SER A 231 12.34 -25.68 7.07
C SER A 231 11.89 -26.29 8.39
N SER A 232 12.50 -25.93 9.50
CA SER A 232 12.16 -26.42 10.82
C SER A 232 11.93 -25.22 11.75
N PRO A 233 10.69 -24.99 12.22
CA PRO A 233 9.43 -25.69 11.90
C PRO A 233 8.99 -25.50 10.43
N PRO A 234 7.96 -26.26 9.93
CA PRO A 234 7.49 -26.16 8.54
C PRO A 234 7.14 -24.73 8.14
N GLU A 235 7.62 -24.32 6.96
CA GLU A 235 7.53 -22.92 6.48
C GLU A 235 6.09 -22.44 6.38
N ASN A 236 5.14 -23.30 5.97
CA ASN A 236 3.74 -22.95 5.82
C ASN A 236 3.09 -22.53 7.14
N GLY A 237 3.40 -23.23 8.24
CA GLY A 237 2.91 -22.89 9.57
C GLY A 237 3.50 -21.58 10.11
N ALA A 238 4.81 -21.38 9.90
CA ALA A 238 5.51 -20.16 10.28
C ALA A 238 4.99 -18.95 9.48
N MET A 239 4.79 -19.13 8.15
CA MET A 239 4.29 -18.07 7.27
C MET A 239 2.85 -17.70 7.57
N LYS A 240 1.96 -18.66 7.87
CA LYS A 240 0.57 -18.36 8.30
C LYS A 240 0.54 -17.48 9.54
N LYS A 241 1.33 -17.82 10.57
CA LYS A 241 1.43 -16.99 11.79
C LYS A 241 1.98 -15.60 11.50
N ALA A 242 3.00 -15.52 10.65
CA ALA A 242 3.58 -14.25 10.24
C ALA A 242 2.57 -13.39 9.46
N SER A 243 1.77 -14.01 8.57
CA SER A 243 0.71 -13.33 7.81
C SER A 243 -0.40 -12.80 8.72
N VAL A 244 -0.88 -13.58 9.68
CA VAL A 244 -1.88 -13.10 10.67
C VAL A 244 -1.35 -11.87 11.40
N THR A 245 -0.14 -11.95 11.95
CA THR A 245 0.45 -10.83 12.69
C THR A 245 0.68 -9.61 11.79
N GLY A 246 1.27 -9.81 10.62
CA GLY A 246 1.58 -8.72 9.69
C GLY A 246 0.31 -8.03 9.18
N ILE A 247 -0.67 -8.78 8.70
CA ILE A 247 -1.93 -8.22 8.17
C ILE A 247 -2.75 -7.55 9.29
N SER A 248 -2.77 -8.11 10.51
CA SER A 248 -3.49 -7.48 11.63
C SER A 248 -2.89 -6.14 12.00
N ILE A 249 -1.55 -6.04 12.12
CA ILE A 249 -0.86 -4.79 12.41
C ILE A 249 -1.12 -3.77 11.29
N THR A 250 -0.97 -4.19 10.04
CA THR A 250 -1.20 -3.33 8.88
C THR A 250 -2.64 -2.82 8.84
N THR A 251 -3.62 -3.71 9.04
CA THR A 251 -5.04 -3.33 9.04
C THR A 251 -5.35 -2.32 10.13
N PHE A 252 -4.76 -2.48 11.31
CA PHE A 252 -4.90 -1.50 12.39
C PHE A 252 -4.39 -0.11 11.97
N PHE A 253 -3.19 -0.03 11.39
CA PHE A 253 -2.65 1.24 10.88
C PHE A 253 -3.48 1.80 9.73
N TYR A 254 -3.96 0.97 8.82
CA TYR A 254 -4.79 1.37 7.69
C TYR A 254 -6.15 1.93 8.15
N MET A 255 -6.76 1.29 9.14
CA MET A 255 -7.98 1.80 9.75
C MET A 255 -7.75 3.16 10.41
N LEU A 256 -6.66 3.32 11.18
CA LEU A 256 -6.32 4.61 11.78
C LEU A 256 -6.08 5.69 10.73
N CYS A 257 -5.24 5.42 9.71
CA CYS A 257 -4.96 6.38 8.65
C CYS A 257 -6.21 6.75 7.84
N GLY A 258 -7.04 5.76 7.50
CA GLY A 258 -8.27 5.98 6.74
C GLY A 258 -9.31 6.78 7.52
N ILE A 259 -9.61 6.34 8.74
CA ILE A 259 -10.65 6.94 9.60
C ILE A 259 -10.24 8.33 10.08
N LEU A 260 -9.05 8.46 10.69
CA LEU A 260 -8.59 9.74 11.23
C LEU A 260 -8.27 10.73 10.10
N GLY A 261 -7.73 10.26 8.98
CA GLY A 261 -7.53 11.08 7.80
C GLY A 261 -8.86 11.59 7.23
N TYR A 262 -9.87 10.75 7.12
CA TYR A 262 -11.21 11.18 6.69
C TYR A 262 -11.84 12.16 7.69
N GLN A 263 -11.69 11.92 8.98
CA GLN A 263 -12.18 12.85 10.01
C GLN A 263 -11.46 14.22 9.97
N ALA A 264 -10.17 14.22 9.61
CA ALA A 264 -9.36 15.43 9.55
C ALA A 264 -9.62 16.29 8.28
N PHE A 265 -9.99 15.65 7.16
CA PHE A 265 -10.14 16.32 5.86
C PHE A 265 -11.55 16.30 5.30
N GLY A 266 -12.41 15.40 5.79
CA GLY A 266 -13.78 15.23 5.29
C GLY A 266 -13.82 14.80 3.82
N ASN A 267 -14.87 15.22 3.12
CA ASN A 267 -15.09 14.94 1.70
C ASN A 267 -13.99 15.50 0.78
N LYS A 268 -13.16 16.41 1.28
CA LYS A 268 -12.03 17.02 0.55
C LYS A 268 -10.68 16.34 0.83
N ALA A 269 -10.70 15.12 1.34
CA ALA A 269 -9.45 14.39 1.63
C ALA A 269 -8.57 14.29 0.37
N PRO A 270 -7.28 14.66 0.45
CA PRO A 270 -6.38 14.60 -0.70
C PRO A 270 -5.98 13.17 -1.03
N GLY A 271 -5.59 12.91 -2.28
CA GLY A 271 -5.13 11.59 -2.74
C GLY A 271 -3.87 11.07 -2.02
N ASN A 272 -3.04 11.97 -1.51
CA ASN A 272 -2.00 11.68 -0.52
C ASN A 272 -2.27 12.53 0.71
N PHE A 273 -2.74 11.90 1.79
CA PHE A 273 -3.21 12.64 2.96
C PHE A 273 -2.11 13.43 3.69
N LEU A 274 -0.83 13.03 3.57
CA LEU A 274 0.29 13.81 4.12
C LEU A 274 0.45 15.18 3.45
N THR A 275 0.11 15.29 2.17
CA THR A 275 0.20 16.58 1.46
C THR A 275 -0.90 17.56 1.87
N GLY A 276 -1.96 17.08 2.50
CA GLY A 276 -3.04 17.92 3.03
C GLY A 276 -2.69 18.69 4.31
N PHE A 277 -1.57 18.37 4.94
CA PHE A 277 -1.04 19.10 6.10
C PHE A 277 0.00 20.18 5.72
N GLY A 278 0.17 20.43 4.43
CA GLY A 278 1.12 21.41 3.93
C GLY A 278 0.80 22.83 4.42
N PHE A 279 1.84 23.64 4.55
CA PHE A 279 1.78 25.06 4.97
C PHE A 279 1.68 26.03 3.77
N TYR A 280 0.98 25.63 2.71
CA TYR A 280 0.84 26.41 1.47
C TYR A 280 -0.62 26.62 1.10
#